data_ffe33a7f06b106871c985f78644bb058
#
_entry.id   ffe33a7f06b106871c985f78644bb058
#
_cell.length_a   1.000
_cell.length_b   1.000
_cell.length_c   1.000
_cell.angle_alpha   90.00
_cell.angle_beta   90.00
_cell.angle_gamma   90.00
#
_symmetry.space_group_name_H-M   'P 1'
#
loop_
_entity.id
_entity.type
_entity.pdbx_description
1 polymer ?
#
loop_
_entity_poly.entity_id
_entity_poly.type
_entity_poly.pdbx_seq_one_letter_code
_entity_poly.pdbx_strand_id
1 'polypeptide(L)'
;MKLDILAIGVHPDDVELGCGGLLLVEKSNQKKVGIVDLTHGELGTRGTAKTRNEEAAEAAKILALDTRENLGFADGFFKNDEEHQRNVISIIRKYQPEIVICNA
;
A
#
# COMPACT_ATOMS: atom_id res chain seq x y z
N MET A 1 13.48 8.73 -3.27
CA MET A 1 12.86 9.18 -2.00
C MET A 1 13.03 8.10 -0.96
N LYS A 2 13.48 8.45 0.22
CA LYS A 2 13.53 7.52 1.34
C LYS A 2 12.29 7.70 2.20
N LEU A 3 11.62 6.61 2.54
CA LEU A 3 10.47 6.62 3.44
C LEU A 3 10.87 6.26 4.87
N ASP A 4 10.18 6.82 5.84
CA ASP A 4 10.30 6.37 7.24
C ASP A 4 9.45 5.13 7.46
N ILE A 5 8.25 5.09 6.88
CA ILE A 5 7.31 3.97 7.01
C ILE A 5 6.77 3.58 5.64
N LEU A 6 6.81 2.29 5.35
CA LEU A 6 6.15 1.69 4.20
C LEU A 6 5.12 0.68 4.70
N ALA A 7 3.87 0.89 4.39
CA ALA A 7 2.79 -0.02 4.74
C ALA A 7 2.36 -0.81 3.50
N ILE A 8 2.31 -2.12 3.61
CA ILE A 8 1.96 -3.02 2.50
C ILE A 8 0.66 -3.73 2.84
N GLY A 9 -0.32 -3.62 1.96
CA GLY A 9 -1.60 -4.31 2.07
C GLY A 9 -1.89 -5.13 0.83
N VAL A 10 -2.72 -6.14 0.96
CA VAL A 10 -3.11 -6.99 -0.18
C VAL A 10 -4.10 -6.25 -1.08
N HIS A 11 -5.10 -5.64 -0.50
CA HIS A 11 -6.14 -4.90 -1.22
C HIS A 11 -6.07 -3.42 -0.89
N PRO A 12 -6.47 -2.52 -1.82
CA PRO A 12 -6.70 -1.12 -1.46
C PRO A 12 -7.75 -1.09 -0.34
N ASP A 13 -7.50 -0.32 0.70
CA ASP A 13 -8.18 -0.12 1.96
C ASP A 13 -7.67 -0.97 3.15
N ASP A 14 -6.97 -2.08 2.93
CA ASP A 14 -6.44 -2.90 4.01
C ASP A 14 -5.57 -2.09 4.98
N VAL A 15 -4.69 -1.28 4.45
CA VAL A 15 -3.79 -0.44 5.26
C VAL A 15 -4.58 0.64 6.00
N GLU A 16 -5.50 1.30 5.31
CA GLU A 16 -6.31 2.38 5.91
C GLU A 16 -7.14 1.86 7.08
N LEU A 17 -7.77 0.69 6.91
CA LEU A 17 -8.57 0.08 7.96
C LEU A 17 -7.73 -0.46 9.11
N GLY A 18 -6.56 -1.02 8.79
CA GLY A 18 -5.69 -1.63 9.80
C GLY A 18 -4.85 -0.64 10.59
N CYS A 19 -4.30 0.38 9.94
CA CYS A 19 -3.35 1.29 10.57
C CYS A 19 -3.43 2.75 10.09
N GLY A 20 -4.56 3.16 9.48
CA GLY A 20 -4.72 4.54 8.99
C GLY A 20 -4.50 5.60 10.07
N GLY A 21 -4.99 5.34 11.28
CA GLY A 21 -4.78 6.25 12.40
C GLY A 21 -3.30 6.41 12.77
N LEU A 22 -2.55 5.31 12.79
CA LEU A 22 -1.11 5.36 13.01
C LEU A 22 -0.41 6.20 11.95
N LEU A 23 -0.77 6.00 10.68
CA LEU A 23 -0.16 6.76 9.59
C LEU A 23 -0.45 8.25 9.68
N LEU A 24 -1.66 8.63 10.09
CA LEU A 24 -2.01 10.03 10.32
C LEU A 24 -1.15 10.66 11.40
N VAL A 25 -0.95 9.94 12.52
CA VAL A 25 -0.11 10.41 13.63
C VAL A 25 1.34 10.59 13.14
N GLU A 26 1.88 9.61 12.45
CA GLU A 26 3.26 9.69 11.98
C GLU A 26 3.44 10.80 10.91
N LYS A 27 2.45 11.04 10.07
CA LYS A 27 2.48 12.17 9.15
C LYS A 27 2.46 13.51 9.91
N SER A 28 1.69 13.61 11.00
CA SER A 28 1.69 14.81 11.84
C SER A 28 3.05 15.05 12.51
N ASN A 29 3.85 13.98 12.69
CA ASN A 29 5.21 14.04 13.19
C ASN A 29 6.25 14.25 12.08
N GLN A 30 5.81 14.64 10.88
CA GLN A 30 6.65 14.93 9.73
C GLN A 30 7.43 13.72 9.20
N LYS A 31 6.93 12.51 9.42
CA LYS A 31 7.48 11.30 8.85
C LYS A 31 7.07 11.16 7.39
N LYS A 32 7.91 10.54 6.58
CA LYS A 32 7.59 10.19 5.20
C LYS A 32 6.96 8.82 5.16
N VAL A 33 5.73 8.74 4.67
CA VAL A 33 4.91 7.53 4.70
C VAL A 33 4.43 7.19 3.31
N GLY A 34 4.53 5.91 2.94
CA GLY A 34 3.98 5.40 1.70
C GLY A 34 3.16 4.15 1.92
N ILE A 35 2.27 3.87 0.99
CA ILE A 35 1.48 2.65 0.94
C ILE A 35 1.77 1.92 -0.37
N VAL A 36 1.87 0.60 -0.30
CA VAL A 36 1.89 -0.29 -1.46
C VAL A 36 0.74 -1.27 -1.33
N ASP A 37 -0.14 -1.28 -2.33
CA ASP A 37 -1.20 -2.27 -2.45
C ASP A 37 -0.72 -3.36 -3.41
N LEU A 38 -0.87 -4.63 -3.05
CA LEU A 38 -0.40 -5.73 -3.89
C LEU A 38 -1.32 -5.98 -5.09
N THR A 39 -2.62 -5.82 -4.90
CA THR A 39 -3.63 -6.02 -5.95
C THR A 39 -4.54 -4.81 -6.08
N HIS A 40 -5.37 -4.79 -7.12
CA HIS A 40 -6.42 -3.78 -7.26
C HIS A 40 -7.74 -4.19 -6.59
N GLY A 41 -7.78 -5.36 -5.93
CA GLY A 41 -8.98 -5.87 -5.31
C GLY A 41 -10.06 -6.22 -6.33
N GLU A 42 -9.67 -6.69 -7.52
CA GLU A 42 -10.57 -6.90 -8.65
C GLU A 42 -11.62 -7.99 -8.41
N LEU A 43 -11.39 -8.91 -7.49
CA LEU A 43 -12.38 -9.93 -7.09
C LEU A 43 -13.33 -9.45 -5.98
N GLY A 44 -13.21 -8.19 -5.57
CA GLY A 44 -14.09 -7.63 -4.55
C GLY A 44 -15.55 -7.59 -5.02
N THR A 45 -16.47 -7.77 -4.06
CA THR A 45 -17.92 -7.80 -4.34
C THR A 45 -18.54 -6.40 -4.44
N ARG A 46 -17.82 -5.36 -4.04
CA ARG A 46 -18.30 -3.97 -4.06
C ARG A 46 -17.41 -3.12 -4.95
N GLY A 47 -18.04 -2.36 -5.83
CA GLY A 47 -17.35 -1.45 -6.74
C GLY A 47 -16.58 -2.17 -7.83
N THR A 48 -15.86 -1.41 -8.62
CA THR A 48 -15.00 -1.89 -9.70
C THR A 48 -13.55 -1.59 -9.34
N ALA A 49 -12.60 -2.15 -10.08
CA ALA A 49 -11.18 -1.82 -9.93
C ALA A 49 -10.95 -0.31 -10.11
N LYS A 50 -11.65 0.31 -11.07
CA LYS A 50 -11.58 1.75 -11.29
C LYS A 50 -12.05 2.54 -10.07
N THR A 51 -13.20 2.18 -9.49
CA THR A 51 -13.75 2.83 -8.31
C THR A 51 -12.79 2.68 -7.12
N ARG A 52 -12.22 1.49 -6.91
CA ARG A 52 -11.27 1.24 -5.84
C ARG A 52 -9.99 2.04 -6.01
N ASN A 53 -9.51 2.19 -7.25
CA ASN A 53 -8.33 3.00 -7.52
C ASN A 53 -8.59 4.48 -7.24
N GLU A 54 -9.78 4.97 -7.57
CA GLU A 54 -10.18 6.35 -7.26
C GLU A 54 -10.27 6.58 -5.75
N GLU A 55 -10.85 5.63 -5.02
CA GLU A 55 -10.93 5.68 -3.57
C GLU A 55 -9.54 5.65 -2.93
N ALA A 56 -8.65 4.81 -3.44
CA ALA A 56 -7.27 4.73 -2.97
C ALA A 56 -6.51 6.04 -3.19
N ALA A 57 -6.70 6.67 -4.34
CA ALA A 57 -6.09 7.97 -4.64
C ALA A 57 -6.62 9.05 -3.71
N GLU A 58 -7.91 9.05 -3.42
CA GLU A 58 -8.53 10.00 -2.49
C GLU A 58 -8.03 9.79 -1.07
N ALA A 59 -7.95 8.54 -0.62
CA ALA A 59 -7.40 8.20 0.70
C ALA A 59 -5.94 8.66 0.82
N ALA A 60 -5.14 8.50 -0.23
CA ALA A 60 -3.76 8.98 -0.25
C ALA A 60 -3.67 10.49 -0.04
N LYS A 61 -4.59 11.25 -0.63
CA LYS A 61 -4.66 12.70 -0.43
C LYS A 61 -5.05 13.05 1.01
N ILE A 62 -6.07 12.38 1.55
CA ILE A 62 -6.55 12.62 2.91
C ILE A 62 -5.44 12.30 3.93
N LEU A 63 -4.72 11.20 3.74
CA LEU A 63 -3.61 10.81 4.61
C LEU A 63 -2.33 11.61 4.34
N ALA A 64 -2.31 12.42 3.29
CA ALA A 64 -1.12 13.18 2.86
C ALA A 64 0.09 12.27 2.63
N LEU A 65 -0.14 11.11 2.02
CA LEU A 65 0.93 10.14 1.75
C LEU A 65 1.98 10.72 0.81
N ASP A 66 3.24 10.37 1.06
CA ASP A 66 4.33 10.76 0.18
C ASP A 66 4.33 9.95 -1.11
N THR A 67 3.85 8.71 -1.05
CA THR A 67 3.67 7.87 -2.24
C THR A 67 2.61 6.80 -2.01
N ARG A 68 1.99 6.36 -3.08
CA ARG A 68 1.14 5.16 -3.10
C ARG A 68 1.33 4.45 -4.44
N GLU A 69 1.66 3.17 -4.38
CA GLU A 69 1.84 2.33 -5.58
C GLU A 69 0.99 1.07 -5.47
N ASN A 70 0.63 0.52 -6.63
CA ASN A 70 -0.06 -0.77 -6.72
C ASN A 70 0.77 -1.69 -7.61
N LEU A 71 1.08 -2.89 -7.14
CA LEU A 71 1.89 -3.84 -7.89
C LEU A 71 1.09 -4.61 -8.95
N GLY A 72 -0.24 -4.55 -8.89
CA GLY A 72 -1.09 -5.17 -9.90
C GLY A 72 -1.06 -6.68 -9.89
N PHE A 73 -0.78 -7.33 -8.75
CA PHE A 73 -0.84 -8.79 -8.66
C PHE A 73 -2.28 -9.28 -8.82
N ALA A 74 -2.44 -10.52 -9.28
CA ALA A 74 -3.77 -11.11 -9.49
C ALA A 74 -4.46 -11.36 -8.13
N ASP A 75 -5.55 -10.64 -7.88
CA ASP A 75 -6.32 -10.77 -6.64
C ASP A 75 -6.82 -12.21 -6.47
N GLY A 76 -6.56 -12.79 -5.31
CA GLY A 76 -6.94 -14.16 -4.98
C GLY A 76 -6.06 -15.23 -5.63
N PHE A 77 -5.21 -14.90 -6.58
CA PHE A 77 -4.45 -15.86 -7.37
C PHE A 77 -2.96 -15.61 -7.47
N PHE A 78 -2.45 -14.50 -6.92
CA PHE A 78 -1.01 -14.30 -6.93
C PHE A 78 -0.32 -15.30 -5.99
N LYS A 79 0.93 -15.61 -6.30
CA LYS A 79 1.68 -16.66 -5.61
C LYS A 79 2.86 -16.07 -4.85
N ASN A 80 3.27 -16.78 -3.80
CA ASN A 80 4.53 -16.49 -3.13
C ASN A 80 5.65 -17.19 -3.90
N ASP A 81 6.03 -16.61 -5.03
CA ASP A 81 7.09 -17.09 -5.89
C ASP A 81 8.17 -16.02 -6.09
N GLU A 82 9.23 -16.40 -6.81
CA GLU A 82 10.37 -15.51 -7.00
C GLU A 82 10.01 -14.21 -7.70
N GLU A 83 9.15 -14.26 -8.71
CA GLU A 83 8.73 -13.06 -9.46
C GLU A 83 8.04 -12.05 -8.56
N HIS A 84 7.03 -12.49 -7.78
CA HIS A 84 6.29 -11.61 -6.88
C HIS A 84 7.17 -11.11 -5.73
N GLN A 85 8.04 -11.99 -5.20
CA GLN A 85 8.99 -11.59 -4.17
C GLN A 85 9.94 -10.49 -4.67
N ARG A 86 10.45 -10.63 -5.88
CA ARG A 86 11.35 -9.62 -6.46
C ARG A 86 10.66 -8.27 -6.65
N ASN A 87 9.38 -8.27 -7.01
CA ASN A 87 8.62 -7.02 -7.12
C ASN A 87 8.52 -6.31 -5.78
N VAL A 88 8.24 -7.04 -4.71
CA VAL A 88 8.18 -6.47 -3.35
C VAL A 88 9.57 -5.99 -2.91
N ILE A 89 10.60 -6.79 -3.15
CA ILE A 89 11.97 -6.42 -2.83
C ILE A 89 12.37 -5.12 -3.54
N SER A 90 12.00 -4.97 -4.80
CA SER A 90 12.30 -3.76 -5.58
C SER A 90 11.69 -2.52 -4.95
N ILE A 91 10.46 -2.61 -4.45
CA ILE A 91 9.79 -1.51 -3.76
C ILE A 91 10.52 -1.17 -2.46
N ILE A 92 10.87 -2.17 -1.67
CA ILE A 92 11.60 -1.95 -0.41
C ILE A 92 12.97 -1.29 -0.68
N ARG A 93 13.67 -1.75 -1.69
CA ARG A 93 14.97 -1.16 -2.07
C ARG A 93 14.84 0.25 -2.62
N LYS A 94 13.74 0.52 -3.34
CA LYS A 94 13.47 1.85 -3.89
C LYS A 94 13.29 2.89 -2.80
N TYR A 95 12.54 2.56 -1.77
CA TYR A 95 12.16 3.51 -0.71
C TYR A 95 12.97 3.38 0.57
N GLN A 96 13.72 2.31 0.75
CA GLN A 96 14.59 2.07 1.92
C GLN A 96 13.94 2.46 3.26
N PRO A 97 12.72 1.95 3.54
CA PRO A 97 12.00 2.37 4.74
C PRO A 97 12.71 1.92 6.02
N GLU A 98 12.56 2.73 7.08
CA GLU A 98 13.02 2.34 8.42
C GLU A 98 12.09 1.27 9.00
N ILE A 99 10.80 1.37 8.72
CA ILE A 99 9.77 0.47 9.24
C ILE A 99 8.90 0.00 8.08
N VAL A 100 8.66 -1.30 8.03
CA VAL A 100 7.67 -1.91 7.11
C VAL A 100 6.54 -2.48 7.94
N ILE A 101 5.32 -2.10 7.60
CA ILE A 101 4.10 -2.63 8.24
C ILE A 101 3.34 -3.41 7.18
N CYS A 102 2.87 -4.60 7.53
CA CYS A 102 2.05 -5.41 6.62
C CYS A 102 1.02 -6.19 7.42
N ASN A 103 -0.04 -6.64 6.75
CA ASN A 103 -0.99 -7.56 7.38
C ASN A 103 -0.40 -8.96 7.49
N ALA A 104 -0.90 -9.68 8.46
CA ALA A 104 -0.45 -11.04 8.74
C ALA A 104 -0.93 -12.03 7.65
#